data_a711b96cc8a840a01f63393db7ed46b2
#
_entry.id   a711b96cc8a840a01f63393db7ed46b2
#
_cell.length_a   1.000
_cell.length_b   1.000
_cell.length_c   1.000
_cell.angle_alpha   90.00
_cell.angle_beta   90.00
_cell.angle_gamma   90.00
#
_symmetry.space_group_name_H-M   'P 1'
#
loop_
_entity.id
_entity.type
_entity.pdbx_description
1 polymer ?
#
loop_
_entity_poly.entity_id
_entity_poly.type
_entity_poly.pdbx_seq_one_letter_code
_entity_poly.pdbx_strand_id
1 'polypeptide(L)'
;MSLAPDRLAIGIRRHYTTPGVHPYDQVVWEKRDARISNWKDGSVAFEQLGVEFPVTWSLNATNIVAQKYFRGTPGTVEREQSLKQVIDRVADTITTWGVEGGYFVDQAEADNFSNELKFILVTQRAAFNS
;
A
#
# COMPACT_ATOMS: atom_id res chain seq x y z
N MET A 1 -10.53 7.40 21.21
CA MET A 1 -9.51 6.44 20.74
C MET A 1 -8.75 5.92 21.96
N SER A 2 -8.71 4.61 22.12
CA SER A 2 -8.10 3.99 23.30
C SER A 2 -6.68 3.52 22.95
N LEU A 3 -5.68 3.98 23.72
CA LEU A 3 -4.30 3.54 23.59
C LEU A 3 -3.94 2.60 24.74
N ALA A 4 -3.02 1.67 24.48
CA ALA A 4 -2.62 0.69 25.46
C ALA A 4 -1.83 1.34 26.62
N PRO A 5 -1.99 0.85 27.86
CA PRO A 5 -1.00 1.11 28.89
C PRO A 5 0.36 0.58 28.45
N ASP A 6 1.47 1.21 28.91
CA ASP A 6 2.84 0.84 28.48
C ASP A 6 3.10 -0.66 28.58
N ARG A 7 2.65 -1.29 29.66
CA ARG A 7 2.86 -2.73 29.89
C ARG A 7 2.15 -3.65 28.90
N LEU A 8 1.16 -3.12 28.14
CA LEU A 8 0.39 -3.90 27.16
C LEU A 8 0.71 -3.53 25.72
N ALA A 9 1.54 -2.53 25.50
CA ALA A 9 1.94 -2.12 24.17
C ALA A 9 2.90 -3.14 23.55
N ILE A 10 2.81 -3.33 22.22
CA ILE A 10 3.72 -4.23 21.53
C ILE A 10 5.12 -3.65 21.36
N GLY A 11 5.30 -2.35 21.50
CA GLY A 11 6.60 -1.72 21.49
C GLY A 11 7.23 -1.64 20.09
N ILE A 12 6.43 -1.27 19.09
CA ILE A 12 6.92 -1.16 17.71
C ILE A 12 7.95 -0.03 17.59
N ARG A 13 9.13 -0.38 17.10
CA ARG A 13 10.20 0.56 16.82
C ARG A 13 10.45 0.65 15.32
N ARG A 14 11.03 1.78 14.88
CA ARG A 14 11.41 1.93 13.49
C ARG A 14 12.59 1.00 13.17
N HIS A 15 12.52 0.35 12.02
CA HIS A 15 13.60 -0.48 11.49
C HIS A 15 13.99 -0.03 10.08
N TYR A 16 13.04 0.05 9.18
CA TYR A 16 13.26 0.43 7.79
C TYR A 16 13.09 1.92 7.54
N THR A 17 12.27 2.60 8.34
CA THR A 17 11.89 3.98 8.08
C THR A 17 12.64 4.96 8.96
N THR A 18 12.68 6.24 8.51
CA THR A 18 13.37 7.32 9.20
C THR A 18 12.33 8.35 9.67
N PRO A 19 12.41 8.83 10.92
CA PRO A 19 11.51 9.90 11.37
C PRO A 19 11.56 11.11 10.43
N GLY A 20 10.38 11.63 10.08
CA GLY A 20 10.27 12.79 9.21
C GLY A 20 10.36 12.50 7.73
N VAL A 21 10.62 11.24 7.33
CA VAL A 21 10.68 10.82 5.93
C VAL A 21 9.58 9.79 5.70
N HIS A 22 8.61 10.13 4.85
CA HIS A 22 7.55 9.17 4.51
C HIS A 22 8.16 8.00 3.71
N PRO A 23 7.75 6.74 3.98
CA PRO A 23 8.30 5.58 3.26
C PRO A 23 8.14 5.67 1.73
N TYR A 24 7.10 6.33 1.23
CA TYR A 24 6.93 6.51 -0.22
C TYR A 24 7.98 7.47 -0.81
N ASP A 25 8.56 8.36 -0.02
CA ASP A 25 9.62 9.25 -0.48
C ASP A 25 10.98 8.54 -0.60
N GLN A 26 11.09 7.32 -0.09
CA GLN A 26 12.28 6.49 -0.22
C GLN A 26 12.28 5.63 -1.49
N VAL A 27 11.26 5.77 -2.31
CA VAL A 27 11.03 4.97 -3.52
C VAL A 27 10.86 5.92 -4.70
N VAL A 28 11.38 5.53 -5.86
CA VAL A 28 11.19 6.28 -7.11
C VAL A 28 9.92 5.78 -7.80
N TRP A 29 9.02 6.69 -8.12
CA TRP A 29 7.73 6.40 -8.72
C TRP A 29 7.69 6.79 -10.19
N GLU A 30 6.89 6.07 -10.97
CA GLU A 30 6.65 6.40 -12.37
C GLU A 30 5.19 6.11 -12.73
N LYS A 31 4.74 6.73 -13.82
CA LYS A 31 3.44 6.44 -14.40
C LYS A 31 3.61 5.36 -15.46
N ARG A 32 2.67 4.41 -15.47
CA ARG A 32 2.69 3.26 -16.38
C ARG A 32 1.31 3.05 -16.96
N ASP A 33 1.27 2.37 -18.10
CA ASP A 33 0.00 1.92 -18.67
C ASP A 33 -0.17 0.44 -18.35
N ALA A 34 -1.19 0.12 -17.56
CA ALA A 34 -1.51 -1.26 -17.22
C ALA A 34 -2.40 -1.83 -18.32
N ARG A 35 -2.02 -2.99 -18.85
CA ARG A 35 -2.76 -3.63 -19.92
C ARG A 35 -2.63 -5.15 -19.82
N ILE A 36 -3.77 -5.83 -19.91
CA ILE A 36 -3.84 -7.29 -19.99
C ILE A 36 -4.57 -7.64 -21.28
N SER A 37 -3.90 -8.40 -22.14
CA SER A 37 -4.46 -8.82 -23.43
C SER A 37 -4.93 -10.26 -23.35
N ASN A 38 -5.96 -10.57 -24.15
CA ASN A 38 -6.40 -11.95 -24.32
C ASN A 38 -5.39 -12.69 -25.20
N TRP A 39 -4.83 -13.78 -24.68
CA TRP A 39 -3.78 -14.52 -25.38
C TRP A 39 -4.28 -15.19 -26.67
N LYS A 40 -5.59 -15.43 -26.80
CA LYS A 40 -6.17 -16.13 -27.95
C LYS A 40 -6.27 -15.25 -29.18
N ASP A 41 -6.67 -13.98 -29.04
CA ASP A 41 -6.95 -13.09 -30.15
C ASP A 41 -6.25 -11.74 -30.07
N GLY A 42 -5.49 -11.50 -28.99
CA GLY A 42 -4.77 -10.24 -28.79
C GLY A 42 -5.66 -9.07 -28.39
N SER A 43 -6.96 -9.29 -28.18
CA SER A 43 -7.85 -8.23 -27.73
C SER A 43 -7.48 -7.78 -26.31
N VAL A 44 -7.77 -6.52 -25.97
CA VAL A 44 -7.48 -5.96 -24.66
C VAL A 44 -8.58 -6.39 -23.69
N ALA A 45 -8.23 -7.19 -22.67
CA ALA A 45 -9.15 -7.62 -21.62
C ALA A 45 -9.26 -6.56 -20.51
N PHE A 46 -8.19 -5.82 -20.23
CA PHE A 46 -8.16 -4.76 -19.24
C PHE A 46 -7.10 -3.72 -19.65
N GLU A 47 -7.43 -2.44 -19.44
CA GLU A 47 -6.49 -1.35 -19.67
C GLU A 47 -6.79 -0.21 -18.71
N GLN A 48 -5.73 0.32 -18.10
CA GLN A 48 -5.80 1.57 -17.33
C GLN A 48 -4.50 2.34 -17.54
N LEU A 49 -4.61 3.55 -18.09
CA LEU A 49 -3.45 4.36 -18.42
C LEU A 49 -3.03 5.23 -17.23
N GLY A 50 -1.72 5.51 -17.14
CA GLY A 50 -1.18 6.47 -16.19
C GLY A 50 -1.26 6.03 -14.73
N VAL A 51 -1.18 4.74 -14.45
CA VAL A 51 -1.15 4.24 -13.07
C VAL A 51 0.23 4.47 -12.46
N GLU A 52 0.25 4.82 -11.17
CA GLU A 52 1.50 5.15 -10.47
C GLU A 52 2.03 3.96 -9.69
N PHE A 53 3.25 3.55 -9.99
CA PHE A 53 3.93 2.42 -9.33
C PHE A 53 5.40 2.74 -9.13
N PRO A 54 6.07 2.11 -8.13
CA PRO A 54 7.51 2.22 -8.02
C PRO A 54 8.20 1.62 -9.25
N VAL A 55 9.31 2.24 -9.66
CA VAL A 55 10.06 1.78 -10.83
C VAL A 55 10.59 0.36 -10.68
N THR A 56 10.74 -0.11 -9.43
CA THR A 56 11.24 -1.47 -9.12
C THR A 56 10.19 -2.57 -9.29
N TRP A 57 8.91 -2.21 -9.36
CA TRP A 57 7.86 -3.21 -9.55
C TRP A 57 7.83 -3.67 -10.99
N SER A 58 7.63 -4.98 -11.20
CA SER A 58 7.52 -5.51 -12.56
C SER A 58 6.25 -5.03 -13.24
N LEU A 59 6.27 -5.03 -14.57
CA LEU A 59 5.06 -4.69 -15.34
C LEU A 59 3.94 -5.69 -15.08
N ASN A 60 4.28 -6.96 -14.93
CA ASN A 60 3.29 -7.99 -14.61
C ASN A 60 2.61 -7.72 -13.26
N ALA A 61 3.38 -7.39 -12.24
CA ALA A 61 2.82 -7.04 -10.92
C ALA A 61 1.93 -5.79 -11.00
N THR A 62 2.33 -4.79 -11.77
CA THR A 62 1.54 -3.58 -12.03
C THR A 62 0.19 -3.95 -12.63
N ASN A 63 0.18 -4.78 -13.67
CA ASN A 63 -1.05 -5.18 -14.35
C ASN A 63 -2.01 -5.93 -13.44
N ILE A 64 -1.48 -6.83 -12.61
CA ILE A 64 -2.30 -7.61 -11.67
C ILE A 64 -2.91 -6.71 -10.60
N VAL A 65 -2.13 -5.83 -10.01
CA VAL A 65 -2.64 -4.93 -8.96
C VAL A 65 -3.67 -3.97 -9.53
N ALA A 66 -3.41 -3.38 -10.69
CA ALA A 66 -4.35 -2.45 -11.31
C ALA A 66 -5.67 -3.15 -11.66
N GLN A 67 -5.62 -4.36 -12.18
CA GLN A 67 -6.83 -5.08 -12.55
C GLN A 67 -7.61 -5.59 -11.35
N LYS A 68 -6.92 -6.20 -10.38
CA LYS A 68 -7.58 -6.98 -9.33
C LYS A 68 -7.72 -6.27 -7.99
N TYR A 69 -6.88 -5.28 -7.72
CA TYR A 69 -6.82 -4.67 -6.39
C TYR A 69 -7.18 -3.19 -6.36
N PHE A 70 -7.08 -2.48 -7.47
CA PHE A 70 -7.57 -1.10 -7.54
C PHE A 70 -9.08 -1.08 -7.37
N ARG A 71 -9.55 -0.23 -6.45
CA ARG A 71 -10.98 -0.05 -6.20
C ARG A 71 -11.56 1.07 -7.05
N GLY A 72 -12.89 1.12 -7.09
CA GLY A 72 -13.64 2.08 -7.87
C GLY A 72 -13.89 1.59 -9.29
N THR A 73 -14.93 2.13 -9.91
CA THR A 73 -15.29 1.79 -11.29
C THR A 73 -14.27 2.39 -12.25
N PRO A 74 -13.66 1.59 -13.15
CA PRO A 74 -12.75 2.13 -14.15
C PRO A 74 -13.38 3.27 -14.94
N GLY A 75 -12.61 4.33 -15.17
CA GLY A 75 -13.07 5.52 -15.90
C GLY A 75 -13.79 6.54 -15.05
N THR A 76 -13.92 6.34 -13.74
CA THR A 76 -14.55 7.29 -12.82
C THR A 76 -13.51 7.93 -11.91
N VAL A 77 -13.91 9.02 -11.24
CA VAL A 77 -13.02 9.71 -10.29
C VAL A 77 -12.73 8.88 -9.04
N GLU A 78 -13.59 7.94 -8.70
CA GLU A 78 -13.38 7.05 -7.56
C GLU A 78 -12.35 5.96 -7.83
N ARG A 79 -11.99 5.74 -9.10
CA ARG A 79 -11.03 4.69 -9.45
C ARG A 79 -9.64 4.99 -8.90
N GLU A 80 -9.09 4.06 -8.14
CA GLU A 80 -7.71 4.16 -7.68
C GLU A 80 -6.75 4.15 -8.87
N GLN A 81 -5.66 4.92 -8.76
CA GLN A 81 -4.69 5.12 -9.83
C GLN A 81 -3.25 4.94 -9.38
N SER A 82 -3.03 4.68 -8.10
CA SER A 82 -1.69 4.57 -7.54
C SER A 82 -1.62 3.43 -6.55
N LEU A 83 -0.49 2.73 -6.56
CA LEU A 83 -0.19 1.74 -5.53
C LEU A 83 -0.24 2.34 -4.14
N LYS A 84 0.07 3.63 -3.99
CA LYS A 84 -0.04 4.33 -2.71
C LYS A 84 -1.43 4.21 -2.11
N GLN A 85 -2.46 4.35 -2.92
CA GLN A 85 -3.85 4.26 -2.46
C GLN A 85 -4.19 2.86 -1.96
N VAL A 86 -3.72 1.82 -2.63
CA VAL A 86 -3.92 0.43 -2.22
C VAL A 86 -3.23 0.16 -0.88
N ILE A 87 -1.97 0.56 -0.77
CA ILE A 87 -1.18 0.35 0.44
C ILE A 87 -1.75 1.15 1.60
N ASP A 88 -2.11 2.41 1.38
CA ASP A 88 -2.71 3.27 2.41
C ASP A 88 -4.00 2.65 2.95
N ARG A 89 -4.85 2.15 2.07
CA ARG A 89 -6.12 1.53 2.45
C ARG A 89 -5.88 0.34 3.39
N VAL A 90 -4.91 -0.49 3.07
CA VAL A 90 -4.57 -1.67 3.89
C VAL A 90 -3.88 -1.25 5.19
N ALA A 91 -2.82 -0.46 5.09
CA ALA A 91 -2.00 -0.08 6.26
C ALA A 91 -2.78 0.79 7.23
N ASP A 92 -3.56 1.74 6.74
CA ASP A 92 -4.33 2.64 7.59
C ASP A 92 -5.46 1.89 8.31
N THR A 93 -6.09 0.92 7.64
CA THR A 93 -7.13 0.09 8.26
C THR A 93 -6.55 -0.75 9.40
N ILE A 94 -5.42 -1.42 9.16
CA ILE A 94 -4.78 -2.25 10.19
C ILE A 94 -4.29 -1.38 11.35
N THR A 95 -3.70 -0.23 11.05
CA THR A 95 -3.24 0.71 12.09
C THR A 95 -4.41 1.19 12.94
N THR A 96 -5.54 1.53 12.33
CA THR A 96 -6.75 1.92 13.05
C THR A 96 -7.24 0.81 13.97
N TRP A 97 -7.25 -0.43 13.50
CA TRP A 97 -7.61 -1.56 14.35
C TRP A 97 -6.66 -1.69 15.54
N GLY A 98 -5.37 -1.49 15.32
CA GLY A 98 -4.37 -1.52 16.38
C GLY A 98 -4.59 -0.44 17.43
N VAL A 99 -4.92 0.76 17.00
CA VAL A 99 -5.23 1.87 17.91
C VAL A 99 -6.50 1.57 18.71
N GLU A 100 -7.57 1.17 18.04
CA GLU A 100 -8.85 0.85 18.68
C GLU A 100 -8.74 -0.33 19.64
N GLY A 101 -7.91 -1.31 19.29
CA GLY A 101 -7.66 -2.48 20.14
C GLY A 101 -6.68 -2.23 21.28
N GLY A 102 -6.09 -1.04 21.38
CA GLY A 102 -5.18 -0.69 22.45
C GLY A 102 -3.81 -1.33 22.36
N TYR A 103 -3.30 -1.59 21.16
CA TYR A 103 -1.99 -2.25 20.97
C TYR A 103 -0.81 -1.29 21.00
N PHE A 104 -1.03 0.01 20.84
CA PHE A 104 0.05 1.00 20.79
C PHE A 104 0.00 1.89 22.06
N VAL A 105 1.19 2.24 22.55
CA VAL A 105 1.29 3.07 23.77
C VAL A 105 0.87 4.52 23.50
N ASP A 106 1.15 5.02 22.30
CA ASP A 106 0.83 6.39 21.89
C ASP A 106 0.70 6.49 20.36
N GLN A 107 0.38 7.68 19.88
CA GLN A 107 0.25 7.93 18.45
C GLN A 107 1.58 7.76 17.71
N ALA A 108 2.70 8.12 18.35
CA ALA A 108 4.01 7.96 17.73
C ALA A 108 4.31 6.48 17.42
N GLU A 109 3.95 5.56 18.32
CA GLU A 109 4.11 4.13 18.06
C GLU A 109 3.19 3.66 16.92
N ALA A 110 1.94 4.14 16.89
CA ALA A 110 1.02 3.83 15.80
C ALA A 110 1.56 4.32 14.45
N ASP A 111 2.15 5.52 14.41
CA ASP A 111 2.77 6.08 13.21
C ASP A 111 3.99 5.25 12.79
N ASN A 112 4.80 4.80 13.73
CA ASN A 112 5.92 3.92 13.44
C ASN A 112 5.43 2.63 12.78
N PHE A 113 4.42 2.00 13.35
CA PHE A 113 3.83 0.79 12.77
C PHE A 113 3.32 1.03 11.35
N SER A 114 2.55 2.09 11.15
CA SER A 114 1.99 2.42 9.84
C SER A 114 3.10 2.62 8.80
N ASN A 115 4.13 3.41 9.14
CA ASN A 115 5.22 3.70 8.22
C ASN A 115 6.06 2.47 7.91
N GLU A 116 6.35 1.64 8.91
CA GLU A 116 7.08 0.39 8.69
C GLU A 116 6.29 -0.56 7.79
N LEU A 117 4.99 -0.70 8.02
CA LEU A 117 4.13 -1.55 7.19
C LEU A 117 4.07 -1.05 5.75
N LYS A 118 3.91 0.26 5.56
CA LYS A 118 3.90 0.86 4.21
C LYS A 118 5.22 0.61 3.48
N PHE A 119 6.35 0.74 4.17
CA PHE A 119 7.66 0.45 3.58
C PHE A 119 7.77 -1.01 3.16
N ILE A 120 7.38 -1.93 4.05
CA ILE A 120 7.45 -3.37 3.79
C ILE A 120 6.62 -3.74 2.54
N LEU A 121 5.43 -3.17 2.42
CA LEU A 121 4.54 -3.47 1.30
C LEU A 121 5.01 -2.83 0.00
N VAL A 122 5.44 -1.57 0.03
CA VAL A 122 5.86 -0.85 -1.18
C VAL A 122 7.16 -1.39 -1.76
N THR A 123 8.03 -1.94 -0.91
CA THR A 123 9.29 -2.56 -1.35
C THR A 123 9.17 -4.06 -1.59
N GLN A 124 7.97 -4.61 -1.52
CA GLN A 124 7.68 -6.04 -1.76
C GLN A 124 8.43 -6.99 -0.83
N ARG A 125 8.71 -6.56 0.41
CA ARG A 125 9.32 -7.43 1.42
C ARG A 125 8.30 -8.39 2.00
N ALA A 126 7.02 -8.06 1.93
CA ALA A 126 5.91 -8.91 2.30
C ALA A 126 4.68 -8.57 1.47
N ALA A 127 3.76 -9.50 1.40
CA ALA A 127 2.46 -9.31 0.77
C ALA A 127 1.43 -10.13 1.52
N PHE A 128 0.19 -9.67 1.50
CA PHE A 128 -0.90 -10.44 2.07
C PHE A 128 -1.30 -11.54 1.10
N ASN A 129 -1.64 -12.69 1.67
CA ASN A 129 -2.20 -13.79 0.89
C ASN A 129 -3.61 -13.42 0.42
N SER A 130 -3.91 -13.63 -0.83
CA SER A 130 -5.20 -13.26 -1.41
C SER A 130 -6.03 -14.48 -1.80
#